data_b17d3251bfc0f0be254ab8a2edc675a7
#
_entry.id   b17d3251bfc0f0be254ab8a2edc675a7
#
_cell.length_a   1.000
_cell.length_b   1.000
_cell.length_c   1.000
_cell.angle_alpha   90.00
_cell.angle_beta   90.00
_cell.angle_gamma   90.00
#
_symmetry.space_group_name_H-M   'P 1'
#
loop_
_entity.id
_entity.type
_entity.pdbx_description
1 polymer ?
#
loop_
_entity_poly.entity_id
_entity_poly.type
_entity_poly.pdbx_seq_one_letter_code
_entity_poly.pdbx_strand_id
1 'polypeptide(L)'
;MPRRAILACLFSLLALGLTGRTVDASPGDDSLSFLYTASKNYEPLAWMHGAERFSSGATVFVLDVHGQHALVADFAASADPAVSFDGQRLLFAGKQSAQDSWQVWEIALAGGKPLRITSCPEDCIRPLYLPEDRIVYARKVGGHFLVESAPLSGGKPLPLTYGPANALPTDVLRDGRILFESEFASESQTVPEIYTVYSDGSGVESYRCDHGKVRHSAKQSGSGDIILVSDGGLARFTSARAQQLPISAPAGEYAGDIAETPQGSWLLSWRSDADSKFQLMFWTPGAANLHPVLANAGLNLIQPVLLVQRPIPNRHPSGLHDWPNANLLCLNAYTSKQSFAAGSIRSVRLYTRDDTGEARLLGTAPVEEDGSFFVQVTNEQPLQVELLDAAGRTLKREAGYFWMRRGEQRVCVGCHAGPETAPENAVPMTLLKSTTPADMTGKTAQSAAGGH
;
A
#
# COMPACT_ATOMS: atom_id res chain seq x y z
N MET A 1 -60.32 23.69 22.07
CA MET A 1 -59.59 22.46 22.29
C MET A 1 -59.29 21.81 20.91
N PRO A 2 -58.08 21.90 20.35
CA PRO A 2 -57.76 21.21 19.13
C PRO A 2 -56.94 19.93 19.46
N ARG A 3 -57.36 18.84 18.84
CA ARG A 3 -56.73 17.51 18.90
C ARG A 3 -55.41 17.55 18.16
N ARG A 4 -54.31 17.15 18.81
CA ARG A 4 -53.01 16.87 18.20
C ARG A 4 -53.05 15.48 17.55
N ALA A 5 -52.87 15.44 16.24
CA ALA A 5 -52.62 14.22 15.51
C ALA A 5 -51.13 13.85 15.67
N ILE A 6 -50.85 12.67 16.19
CA ILE A 6 -49.51 12.06 16.26
C ILE A 6 -49.30 11.34 14.92
N LEU A 7 -48.37 11.85 14.13
CA LEU A 7 -47.91 11.23 12.90
C LEU A 7 -46.87 10.18 13.28
N ALA A 8 -47.26 8.91 13.25
CA ALA A 8 -46.32 7.77 13.39
C ALA A 8 -45.63 7.53 12.06
N CYS A 9 -44.33 7.88 11.97
CA CYS A 9 -43.48 7.41 10.86
C CYS A 9 -43.17 5.95 11.06
N LEU A 10 -43.83 5.12 10.27
CA LEU A 10 -43.44 3.72 10.06
C LEU A 10 -42.13 3.66 9.21
N PHE A 11 -41.03 3.37 9.86
CA PHE A 11 -39.83 2.92 9.17
C PHE A 11 -40.04 1.49 8.73
N SER A 12 -40.29 1.29 7.43
CA SER A 12 -40.30 -0.01 6.81
C SER A 12 -38.85 -0.50 6.72
N LEU A 13 -38.44 -1.39 7.60
CA LEU A 13 -37.25 -2.24 7.43
C LEU A 13 -37.49 -3.12 6.20
N LEU A 14 -36.93 -2.73 5.07
CA LEU A 14 -36.77 -3.61 3.92
C LEU A 14 -35.68 -4.65 4.27
N ALA A 15 -36.08 -5.77 4.83
CA ALA A 15 -35.23 -6.96 4.86
C ALA A 15 -35.05 -7.45 3.41
N LEU A 16 -33.96 -7.02 2.77
CA LEU A 16 -33.52 -7.60 1.50
C LEU A 16 -33.15 -9.06 1.75
N GLY A 17 -34.06 -9.94 1.44
CA GLY A 17 -33.81 -11.38 1.42
C GLY A 17 -32.74 -11.71 0.38
N LEU A 18 -31.50 -11.86 0.82
CA LEU A 18 -30.42 -12.43 0.04
C LEU A 18 -30.65 -13.93 -0.10
N THR A 19 -31.37 -14.36 -1.14
CA THR A 19 -31.44 -15.77 -1.51
C THR A 19 -30.17 -16.14 -2.27
N GLY A 20 -29.08 -16.39 -1.52
CA GLY A 20 -27.87 -17.00 -2.07
C GLY A 20 -28.17 -18.47 -2.43
N ARG A 21 -28.04 -18.81 -3.70
CA ARG A 21 -27.92 -20.22 -4.11
C ARG A 21 -26.48 -20.64 -3.87
N THR A 22 -26.27 -21.54 -2.90
CA THR A 22 -25.02 -22.30 -2.80
C THR A 22 -24.96 -23.27 -3.96
N VAL A 23 -23.91 -23.20 -4.75
CA VAL A 23 -23.61 -24.16 -5.82
C VAL A 23 -22.44 -25.02 -5.33
N ASP A 24 -22.50 -26.33 -5.63
CA ASP A 24 -21.56 -27.36 -5.17
C ASP A 24 -20.09 -26.91 -5.22
N ALA A 25 -19.48 -26.74 -4.05
CA ALA A 25 -18.05 -26.51 -3.85
C ALA A 25 -17.28 -27.84 -3.94
N SER A 26 -15.98 -27.77 -4.25
CA SER A 26 -15.12 -28.96 -4.23
C SER A 26 -15.09 -29.58 -2.83
N PRO A 27 -15.04 -30.92 -2.69
CA PRO A 27 -14.97 -31.58 -1.40
C PRO A 27 -13.76 -31.13 -0.61
N GLY A 28 -13.98 -30.39 0.48
CA GLY A 28 -12.92 -29.85 1.36
C GLY A 28 -12.99 -28.35 1.64
N ASP A 29 -13.65 -27.54 0.80
CA ASP A 29 -13.78 -26.09 0.98
C ASP A 29 -15.09 -25.68 1.70
N ASP A 30 -16.05 -26.59 1.86
CA ASP A 30 -17.39 -26.33 2.43
C ASP A 30 -17.39 -25.96 3.93
N SER A 31 -16.26 -26.06 4.62
CA SER A 31 -16.14 -25.74 6.05
C SER A 31 -15.39 -24.44 6.33
N LEU A 32 -14.94 -23.72 5.31
CA LEU A 32 -14.15 -22.53 5.49
C LEU A 32 -15.03 -21.33 5.88
N SER A 33 -14.72 -20.73 7.02
CA SER A 33 -15.31 -19.47 7.42
C SER A 33 -14.49 -18.32 6.84
N PHE A 34 -15.16 -17.31 6.30
CA PHE A 34 -14.50 -16.14 5.71
C PHE A 34 -15.34 -14.88 5.84
N LEU A 35 -14.68 -13.75 5.67
CA LEU A 35 -15.32 -12.44 5.55
C LEU A 35 -15.23 -11.95 4.10
N TYR A 36 -16.13 -11.06 3.76
CA TYR A 36 -16.09 -10.32 2.52
C TYR A 36 -16.81 -8.98 2.66
N THR A 37 -16.51 -8.03 1.78
CA THR A 37 -17.19 -6.75 1.68
C THR A 37 -18.21 -6.81 0.55
N ALA A 38 -19.45 -6.39 0.81
CA ALA A 38 -20.50 -6.22 -0.21
C ALA A 38 -20.80 -4.76 -0.43
N SER A 39 -20.83 -4.29 -1.68
CA SER A 39 -21.16 -2.90 -2.03
C SER A 39 -21.86 -2.81 -3.39
N LYS A 40 -22.81 -1.89 -3.51
CA LYS A 40 -23.48 -1.61 -4.79
C LYS A 40 -22.51 -1.05 -5.82
N ASN A 41 -21.65 -0.11 -5.42
CA ASN A 41 -20.64 0.52 -6.25
C ASN A 41 -19.26 0.27 -5.66
N TYR A 42 -18.33 -0.14 -6.51
CA TYR A 42 -16.94 -0.38 -6.12
C TYR A 42 -15.99 0.08 -7.21
N GLU A 43 -15.10 0.99 -6.85
CA GLU A 43 -14.07 1.54 -7.71
C GLU A 43 -12.70 1.30 -7.06
N PRO A 44 -11.98 0.24 -7.42
CA PRO A 44 -10.76 -0.20 -6.71
C PRO A 44 -9.66 0.88 -6.67
N LEU A 45 -9.58 1.73 -7.71
CA LEU A 45 -8.54 2.75 -7.84
C LEU A 45 -9.02 4.18 -7.54
N ALA A 46 -10.25 4.38 -7.03
CA ALA A 46 -10.76 5.72 -6.68
C ALA A 46 -9.86 6.48 -5.69
N TRP A 47 -9.17 5.76 -4.81
CA TRP A 47 -8.23 6.32 -3.85
C TRP A 47 -7.09 7.12 -4.48
N MET A 48 -6.68 6.80 -5.71
CA MET A 48 -5.65 7.54 -6.46
C MET A 48 -6.02 9.01 -6.68
N HIS A 49 -7.30 9.33 -6.60
CA HIS A 49 -7.81 10.69 -6.72
C HIS A 49 -8.42 11.18 -5.40
N GLY A 50 -8.05 10.57 -4.26
CA GLY A 50 -8.60 10.88 -2.95
C GLY A 50 -10.10 10.60 -2.82
N ALA A 51 -10.70 9.85 -3.77
CA ALA A 51 -12.11 9.51 -3.78
C ALA A 51 -12.42 8.21 -3.00
N GLU A 52 -13.68 8.04 -2.63
CA GLU A 52 -14.15 6.85 -1.93
C GLU A 52 -14.28 5.67 -2.89
N ARG A 53 -13.72 4.50 -2.51
CA ARG A 53 -13.88 3.23 -3.25
C ARG A 53 -15.31 2.68 -3.18
N PHE A 54 -16.10 3.10 -2.19
CA PHE A 54 -17.44 2.62 -1.87
C PHE A 54 -18.44 3.79 -1.80
N SER A 55 -18.68 4.45 -2.91
CA SER A 55 -19.51 5.67 -2.98
C SER A 55 -20.96 5.49 -2.53
N SER A 56 -21.47 4.24 -2.52
CA SER A 56 -22.80 3.88 -2.01
C SER A 56 -22.79 3.25 -0.62
N GLY A 57 -21.65 3.31 0.09
CA GLY A 57 -21.41 2.53 1.31
C GLY A 57 -21.08 1.07 1.02
N ALA A 58 -20.75 0.33 2.08
CA ALA A 58 -20.40 -1.07 2.01
C ALA A 58 -20.78 -1.78 3.31
N THR A 59 -20.85 -3.11 3.29
CA THR A 59 -21.09 -3.93 4.49
C THR A 59 -20.13 -5.12 4.48
N VAL A 60 -19.40 -5.32 5.57
CA VAL A 60 -18.64 -6.54 5.81
C VAL A 60 -19.58 -7.62 6.31
N PHE A 61 -19.57 -8.76 5.64
CA PHE A 61 -20.28 -9.96 6.02
C PHE A 61 -19.31 -11.03 6.51
N VAL A 62 -19.79 -11.83 7.44
CA VAL A 62 -19.18 -13.10 7.87
C VAL A 62 -20.00 -14.22 7.25
N LEU A 63 -19.34 -15.19 6.65
CA LEU A 63 -19.92 -16.47 6.29
C LEU A 63 -19.22 -17.57 7.07
N ASP A 64 -19.98 -18.27 7.90
CA ASP A 64 -19.49 -19.33 8.77
C ASP A 64 -20.52 -20.47 8.86
N VAL A 65 -20.32 -21.41 9.77
CA VAL A 65 -21.22 -22.54 10.02
C VAL A 65 -22.64 -22.14 10.44
N HIS A 66 -22.82 -20.90 10.91
CA HIS A 66 -24.12 -20.33 11.30
C HIS A 66 -24.81 -19.60 10.14
N GLY A 67 -24.16 -19.53 8.99
CA GLY A 67 -24.64 -18.83 7.81
C GLY A 67 -24.05 -17.44 7.64
N GLN A 68 -24.68 -16.65 6.77
CA GLN A 68 -24.25 -15.31 6.44
C GLN A 68 -24.89 -14.27 7.35
N HIS A 69 -24.07 -13.40 7.95
CA HIS A 69 -24.56 -12.26 8.74
C HIS A 69 -23.62 -11.04 8.60
N ALA A 70 -24.15 -9.82 8.80
CA ALA A 70 -23.34 -8.63 8.81
C ALA A 70 -22.46 -8.59 10.07
N LEU A 71 -21.19 -8.24 9.91
CA LEU A 71 -20.23 -8.15 11.02
C LEU A 71 -20.68 -7.12 12.08
N VAL A 72 -21.14 -5.95 11.63
CA VAL A 72 -21.59 -4.83 12.46
C VAL A 72 -22.87 -4.24 11.85
N ALA A 73 -24.02 -4.77 12.26
CA ALA A 73 -25.31 -4.42 11.67
C ALA A 73 -25.72 -2.95 11.96
N ASP A 74 -25.23 -2.36 13.05
CA ASP A 74 -25.56 -1.01 13.48
C ASP A 74 -24.67 0.08 12.83
N PHE A 75 -23.72 -0.31 11.99
CA PHE A 75 -22.87 0.64 11.27
C PHE A 75 -23.53 1.05 9.94
N ALA A 76 -23.42 2.33 9.60
CA ALA A 76 -23.85 2.83 8.30
C ALA A 76 -23.00 2.29 7.15
N ALA A 77 -21.71 2.01 7.40
CA ALA A 77 -20.84 1.34 6.45
C ALA A 77 -19.69 0.60 7.15
N SER A 78 -19.24 -0.53 6.57
CA SER A 78 -18.05 -1.28 6.97
C SER A 78 -17.36 -1.91 5.76
N ALA A 79 -16.01 -1.88 5.72
CA ALA A 79 -15.17 -2.39 4.64
C ALA A 79 -13.77 -2.76 5.15
N ASP A 80 -12.90 -3.25 4.27
CA ASP A 80 -11.48 -3.53 4.53
C ASP A 80 -11.24 -4.47 5.72
N PRO A 81 -11.86 -5.66 5.75
CA PRO A 81 -11.64 -6.60 6.85
C PRO A 81 -10.22 -7.14 6.86
N ALA A 82 -9.60 -7.19 8.04
CA ALA A 82 -8.28 -7.78 8.26
C ALA A 82 -8.27 -8.60 9.56
N VAL A 83 -8.03 -9.90 9.45
CA VAL A 83 -8.02 -10.84 10.58
C VAL A 83 -6.66 -10.79 11.28
N SER A 84 -6.64 -10.82 12.62
CA SER A 84 -5.43 -10.88 13.43
C SER A 84 -4.65 -12.18 13.19
N PHE A 85 -3.37 -12.20 13.57
CA PHE A 85 -2.51 -13.38 13.34
C PHE A 85 -3.00 -14.62 14.09
N ASP A 86 -3.61 -14.46 15.25
CA ASP A 86 -4.21 -15.55 16.03
C ASP A 86 -5.61 -15.97 15.53
N GLY A 87 -6.17 -15.26 14.56
CA GLY A 87 -7.49 -15.54 14.02
C GLY A 87 -8.66 -15.19 14.95
N GLN A 88 -8.45 -14.39 16.00
CA GLN A 88 -9.48 -14.14 17.03
C GLN A 88 -10.08 -12.73 16.96
N ARG A 89 -9.39 -11.80 16.32
CA ARG A 89 -9.79 -10.39 16.25
C ARG A 89 -9.83 -9.94 14.79
N LEU A 90 -10.58 -8.91 14.53
CA LEU A 90 -10.75 -8.33 13.22
C LEU A 90 -10.62 -6.81 13.28
N LEU A 91 -9.77 -6.24 12.42
CA LEU A 91 -9.81 -4.83 12.06
C LEU A 91 -10.72 -4.62 10.86
N PHE A 92 -11.38 -3.49 10.81
CA PHE A 92 -12.16 -3.04 9.66
C PHE A 92 -12.23 -1.52 9.61
N ALA A 93 -12.43 -0.95 8.43
CA ALA A 93 -12.83 0.43 8.26
C ALA A 93 -14.35 0.54 8.43
N GLY A 94 -14.84 1.50 9.21
CA GLY A 94 -16.27 1.64 9.47
C GLY A 94 -16.73 3.07 9.71
N LYS A 95 -18.00 3.35 9.35
CA LYS A 95 -18.74 4.56 9.65
C LYS A 95 -19.93 4.19 10.54
N GLN A 96 -20.09 4.79 11.71
CA GLN A 96 -21.27 4.56 12.53
C GLN A 96 -22.50 5.27 11.95
N SER A 97 -22.32 6.50 11.44
CA SER A 97 -23.34 7.20 10.67
C SER A 97 -22.87 7.52 9.26
N ALA A 98 -23.79 7.79 8.34
CA ALA A 98 -23.45 8.05 6.93
C ALA A 98 -22.58 9.32 6.73
N GLN A 99 -22.65 10.26 7.67
CA GLN A 99 -21.91 11.52 7.66
C GLN A 99 -20.52 11.41 8.31
N ASP A 100 -20.23 10.31 8.99
CA ASP A 100 -18.92 10.10 9.61
C ASP A 100 -17.83 9.87 8.59
N SER A 101 -16.59 10.24 8.95
CA SER A 101 -15.40 9.75 8.24
C SER A 101 -15.19 8.28 8.54
N TRP A 102 -14.59 7.54 7.59
CA TRP A 102 -14.15 6.19 7.83
C TRP A 102 -13.12 6.16 8.97
N GLN A 103 -13.28 5.23 9.89
CA GLN A 103 -12.36 5.01 11.00
C GLN A 103 -11.98 3.55 11.10
N VAL A 104 -10.81 3.27 11.66
CA VAL A 104 -10.40 1.90 11.98
C VAL A 104 -11.04 1.48 13.28
N TRP A 105 -11.64 0.30 13.26
CA TRP A 105 -12.29 -0.37 14.38
C TRP A 105 -11.71 -1.76 14.56
N GLU A 106 -11.71 -2.26 15.79
CA GLU A 106 -11.41 -3.65 16.12
C GLU A 106 -12.61 -4.31 16.78
N ILE A 107 -12.85 -5.58 16.47
CA ILE A 107 -13.87 -6.42 17.12
C ILE A 107 -13.32 -7.81 17.38
N ALA A 108 -13.68 -8.44 18.50
CA ALA A 108 -13.41 -9.85 18.75
C ALA A 108 -14.38 -10.71 17.93
N LEU A 109 -13.88 -11.74 17.25
CA LEU A 109 -14.71 -12.65 16.44
C LEU A 109 -15.62 -13.53 17.29
N ALA A 110 -15.27 -13.76 18.56
CA ALA A 110 -16.14 -14.43 19.54
C ALA A 110 -17.36 -13.58 19.96
N GLY A 111 -17.48 -12.35 19.45
CA GLY A 111 -18.53 -11.38 19.75
C GLY A 111 -18.05 -10.28 20.69
N GLY A 112 -18.79 -9.20 20.74
CA GLY A 112 -18.48 -8.04 21.55
C GLY A 112 -18.83 -6.73 20.86
N LYS A 113 -18.54 -5.61 21.53
CA LYS A 113 -18.71 -4.28 20.96
C LYS A 113 -17.46 -3.88 20.18
N PRO A 114 -17.61 -3.31 18.97
CA PRO A 114 -16.48 -2.77 18.24
C PRO A 114 -15.78 -1.66 19.05
N LEU A 115 -14.45 -1.72 19.10
CA LEU A 115 -13.59 -0.71 19.70
C LEU A 115 -13.04 0.19 18.59
N ARG A 116 -13.23 1.49 18.70
CA ARG A 116 -12.66 2.47 17.79
C ARG A 116 -11.17 2.65 18.06
N ILE A 117 -10.33 2.43 17.06
CA ILE A 117 -8.87 2.52 17.16
C ILE A 117 -8.36 3.90 16.71
N THR A 118 -8.97 4.47 15.66
CA THR A 118 -8.54 5.78 15.12
C THR A 118 -9.59 6.87 15.39
N SER A 119 -9.13 8.12 15.40
CA SER A 119 -9.96 9.31 15.53
C SER A 119 -9.47 10.37 14.54
N CYS A 120 -9.48 10.02 13.25
CA CYS A 120 -9.01 10.87 12.17
C CYS A 120 -10.05 11.95 11.84
N PRO A 121 -9.65 13.20 11.53
CA PRO A 121 -10.57 14.23 11.02
C PRO A 121 -11.15 13.84 9.65
N GLU A 122 -10.34 13.23 8.79
CA GLU A 122 -10.72 12.67 7.51
C GLU A 122 -10.69 11.11 7.59
N ASP A 123 -10.78 10.43 6.46
CA ASP A 123 -10.88 8.98 6.40
C ASP A 123 -9.62 8.25 6.88
N CYS A 124 -9.81 7.18 7.66
CA CYS A 124 -8.81 6.17 7.97
C CYS A 124 -9.31 4.81 7.47
N ILE A 125 -8.59 4.19 6.50
CA ILE A 125 -9.01 3.00 5.74
C ILE A 125 -7.90 1.97 5.58
N ARG A 126 -8.22 0.78 5.08
CA ARG A 126 -7.27 -0.32 4.79
C ARG A 126 -6.39 -0.69 5.98
N PRO A 127 -6.95 -0.99 7.16
CA PRO A 127 -6.17 -1.40 8.30
C PRO A 127 -5.59 -2.81 8.13
N LEU A 128 -4.34 -3.01 8.61
CA LEU A 128 -3.72 -4.32 8.72
C LEU A 128 -3.05 -4.45 10.10
N TYR A 129 -3.03 -5.65 10.66
CA TYR A 129 -2.24 -5.92 11.86
C TYR A 129 -0.74 -5.95 11.54
N LEU A 130 0.05 -5.38 12.42
CA LEU A 130 1.50 -5.51 12.48
C LEU A 130 1.89 -6.32 13.73
N PRO A 131 3.08 -6.93 13.78
CA PRO A 131 3.62 -7.49 15.00
C PRO A 131 3.63 -6.45 16.15
N GLU A 132 3.70 -6.95 17.41
CA GLU A 132 3.81 -6.13 18.62
C GLU A 132 2.59 -5.24 18.89
N ASP A 133 1.39 -5.77 18.66
CA ASP A 133 0.12 -5.05 18.88
C ASP A 133 0.11 -3.64 18.23
N ARG A 134 0.55 -3.59 17.01
CA ARG A 134 0.49 -2.39 16.15
C ARG A 134 -0.40 -2.63 14.95
N ILE A 135 -0.80 -1.55 14.31
CA ILE A 135 -1.53 -1.54 13.05
C ILE A 135 -0.85 -0.62 12.04
N VAL A 136 -1.09 -0.88 10.77
CA VAL A 136 -0.85 0.04 9.67
C VAL A 136 -2.16 0.33 8.96
N TYR A 137 -2.36 1.54 8.51
CA TYR A 137 -3.56 1.99 7.81
C TYR A 137 -3.26 3.18 6.91
N ALA A 138 -4.15 3.49 5.99
CA ALA A 138 -4.07 4.72 5.21
C ALA A 138 -4.93 5.80 5.87
N ARG A 139 -4.35 6.98 6.11
CA ARG A 139 -5.03 8.16 6.61
C ARG A 139 -5.12 9.22 5.54
N LYS A 140 -6.30 9.78 5.34
CA LYS A 140 -6.51 10.94 4.46
C LYS A 140 -6.09 12.22 5.18
N VAL A 141 -5.25 13.03 4.52
CA VAL A 141 -4.76 14.32 5.02
C VAL A 141 -4.76 15.30 3.86
N GLY A 142 -5.58 16.35 3.95
CA GLY A 142 -5.68 17.35 2.89
C GLY A 142 -6.09 16.77 1.53
N GLY A 143 -6.92 15.72 1.52
CA GLY A 143 -7.38 15.05 0.32
C GLY A 143 -6.48 13.90 -0.18
N HIS A 144 -5.30 13.67 0.41
CA HIS A 144 -4.37 12.60 0.04
C HIS A 144 -4.31 11.51 1.10
N PHE A 145 -4.24 10.25 0.65
CA PHE A 145 -4.03 9.10 1.54
C PHE A 145 -2.54 8.87 1.78
N LEU A 146 -2.14 8.86 3.05
CA LEU A 146 -0.78 8.54 3.50
C LEU A 146 -0.83 7.30 4.41
N VAL A 147 0.20 6.47 4.33
CA VAL A 147 0.31 5.28 5.19
C VAL A 147 0.91 5.68 6.53
N GLU A 148 0.25 5.28 7.61
CA GLU A 148 0.69 5.48 9.00
C GLU A 148 0.65 4.16 9.76
N SER A 149 1.49 4.02 10.78
CA SER A 149 1.39 2.94 11.77
C SER A 149 1.11 3.51 13.15
N ALA A 150 0.35 2.77 13.97
CA ALA A 150 0.05 3.16 15.34
C ALA A 150 0.04 1.93 16.27
N PRO A 151 0.25 2.10 17.60
CA PRO A 151 -0.07 1.07 18.57
C PRO A 151 -1.56 0.75 18.52
N LEU A 152 -1.93 -0.51 18.64
CA LEU A 152 -3.34 -0.94 18.71
C LEU A 152 -4.06 -0.38 19.92
N SER A 153 -3.33 -0.18 21.03
CA SER A 153 -3.84 0.47 22.24
C SER A 153 -4.09 1.97 22.13
N GLY A 154 -3.88 2.54 20.94
CA GLY A 154 -3.89 3.98 20.70
C GLY A 154 -2.54 4.63 20.99
N GLY A 155 -2.37 5.87 20.54
CA GLY A 155 -1.14 6.64 20.71
C GLY A 155 -0.82 7.48 19.47
N LYS A 156 0.35 8.14 19.50
CA LYS A 156 0.78 8.98 18.38
C LYS A 156 1.11 8.11 17.15
N PRO A 157 0.44 8.32 16.02
CA PRO A 157 0.79 7.63 14.78
C PRO A 157 2.20 7.98 14.30
N LEU A 158 2.83 7.03 13.62
CA LEU A 158 4.09 7.18 12.93
C LEU A 158 3.81 7.22 11.43
N PRO A 159 4.04 8.34 10.73
CA PRO A 159 3.97 8.39 9.28
C PRO A 159 4.99 7.45 8.64
N LEU A 160 4.58 6.68 7.64
CA LEU A 160 5.43 5.76 6.89
C LEU A 160 5.66 6.23 5.45
N THR A 161 4.77 7.08 4.92
CA THR A 161 4.89 7.67 3.58
C THR A 161 4.85 9.18 3.67
N TYR A 162 5.53 9.85 2.73
CA TYR A 162 5.65 11.30 2.68
C TYR A 162 5.52 11.78 1.24
N GLY A 163 4.86 12.90 1.03
CA GLY A 163 4.74 13.53 -0.27
C GLY A 163 3.30 13.56 -0.81
N PRO A 164 3.13 14.07 -2.05
CA PRO A 164 1.80 14.34 -2.60
C PRO A 164 1.09 13.10 -3.17
N ALA A 165 1.80 11.97 -3.30
CA ALA A 165 1.24 10.75 -3.87
C ALA A 165 0.32 10.04 -2.86
N ASN A 166 -0.86 9.63 -3.31
CA ASN A 166 -1.72 8.76 -2.53
C ASN A 166 -1.07 7.39 -2.32
N ALA A 167 -1.27 6.78 -1.15
CA ALA A 167 -0.74 5.46 -0.82
C ALA A 167 -1.70 4.66 0.06
N LEU A 168 -1.83 3.34 -0.20
CA LEU A 168 -2.63 2.41 0.60
C LEU A 168 -1.82 1.17 0.96
N PRO A 169 -1.82 0.70 2.22
CA PRO A 169 -1.23 -0.59 2.57
C PRO A 169 -2.06 -1.74 1.97
N THR A 170 -1.37 -2.76 1.49
CA THR A 170 -2.02 -3.93 0.87
C THR A 170 -1.74 -5.23 1.61
N ASP A 171 -0.53 -5.38 2.18
CA ASP A 171 -0.16 -6.57 2.96
C ASP A 171 1.02 -6.30 3.89
N VAL A 172 1.29 -7.25 4.79
CA VAL A 172 2.48 -7.29 5.64
C VAL A 172 3.27 -8.54 5.29
N LEU A 173 4.44 -8.34 4.71
CA LEU A 173 5.30 -9.42 4.22
C LEU A 173 5.88 -10.23 5.39
N ARG A 174 6.26 -11.49 5.13
CA ARG A 174 6.88 -12.37 6.13
C ARG A 174 8.17 -11.81 6.73
N ASP A 175 8.89 -10.98 5.98
CA ASP A 175 10.11 -10.32 6.45
C ASP A 175 9.84 -9.05 7.28
N GLY A 176 8.56 -8.71 7.50
CA GLY A 176 8.12 -7.59 8.33
C GLY A 176 8.00 -6.26 7.58
N ARG A 177 8.31 -6.21 6.29
CA ARG A 177 8.03 -5.03 5.49
C ARG A 177 6.53 -4.91 5.21
N ILE A 178 6.07 -3.68 5.11
CA ILE A 178 4.72 -3.33 4.69
C ILE A 178 4.74 -3.20 3.17
N LEU A 179 3.88 -3.96 2.51
CA LEU A 179 3.60 -3.82 1.10
C LEU A 179 2.51 -2.78 0.94
N PHE A 180 2.71 -1.83 0.06
CA PHE A 180 1.72 -0.79 -0.21
C PHE A 180 1.70 -0.42 -1.70
N GLU A 181 0.59 0.08 -2.15
CA GLU A 181 0.44 0.67 -3.47
C GLU A 181 0.47 2.19 -3.35
N SER A 182 1.10 2.85 -4.33
CA SER A 182 1.17 4.31 -4.41
C SER A 182 1.11 4.77 -5.85
N GLU A 183 0.68 6.00 -6.04
CA GLU A 183 0.71 6.64 -7.35
C GLU A 183 2.13 6.81 -7.83
N PHE A 184 2.37 6.39 -9.06
CA PHE A 184 3.57 6.70 -9.81
C PHE A 184 3.19 7.58 -11.01
N ALA A 185 3.63 8.84 -10.98
CA ALA A 185 3.42 9.78 -12.05
C ALA A 185 4.59 9.75 -13.03
N SER A 186 4.34 9.36 -14.28
CA SER A 186 5.25 9.53 -15.42
C SER A 186 4.85 10.74 -16.25
N GLU A 187 5.63 11.06 -17.29
CA GLU A 187 5.28 12.14 -18.23
C GLU A 187 3.96 11.89 -18.96
N SER A 188 3.57 10.63 -19.14
CA SER A 188 2.41 10.23 -19.95
C SER A 188 1.19 9.81 -19.14
N GLN A 189 1.38 9.33 -17.92
CA GLN A 189 0.29 8.76 -17.11
C GLN A 189 0.63 8.68 -15.64
N THR A 190 -0.41 8.62 -14.80
CA THR A 190 -0.31 8.23 -13.38
C THR A 190 -0.93 6.85 -13.21
N VAL A 191 -0.18 5.92 -12.63
CA VAL A 191 -0.60 4.53 -12.41
C VAL A 191 -0.31 4.11 -10.97
N PRO A 192 -1.06 3.15 -10.42
CA PRO A 192 -0.70 2.52 -9.15
C PRO A 192 0.50 1.59 -9.35
N GLU A 193 1.48 1.71 -8.49
CA GLU A 193 2.68 0.89 -8.42
C GLU A 193 2.85 0.31 -7.02
N ILE A 194 3.60 -0.79 -6.93
CA ILE A 194 3.82 -1.52 -5.68
C ILE A 194 5.15 -1.10 -5.05
N TYR A 195 5.11 -0.79 -3.77
CA TYR A 195 6.25 -0.37 -2.94
C TYR A 195 6.33 -1.19 -1.67
N THR A 196 7.49 -1.14 -1.04
CA THR A 196 7.71 -1.67 0.31
C THR A 196 8.34 -0.61 1.22
N VAL A 197 8.07 -0.72 2.51
CA VAL A 197 8.66 0.10 3.56
C VAL A 197 8.76 -0.70 4.85
N TYR A 198 9.78 -0.47 5.67
CA TYR A 198 9.84 -1.07 7.01
C TYR A 198 8.84 -0.42 7.97
N SER A 199 8.48 -1.15 9.04
CA SER A 199 7.50 -0.67 10.02
C SER A 199 7.93 0.57 10.80
N ASP A 200 9.21 0.95 10.76
CA ASP A 200 9.76 2.21 11.28
C ASP A 200 9.77 3.35 10.24
N GLY A 201 9.29 3.09 9.02
CA GLY A 201 9.23 4.03 7.91
C GLY A 201 10.53 4.16 7.09
N SER A 202 11.58 3.42 7.45
CA SER A 202 12.84 3.41 6.69
C SER A 202 12.77 2.47 5.48
N GLY A 203 13.75 2.58 4.59
CA GLY A 203 13.96 1.65 3.49
C GLY A 203 12.82 1.62 2.48
N VAL A 204 12.13 2.76 2.24
CA VAL A 204 11.14 2.80 1.15
C VAL A 204 11.79 2.49 -0.19
N GLU A 205 11.19 1.58 -0.92
CA GLU A 205 11.64 1.21 -2.27
C GLU A 205 10.47 0.77 -3.14
N SER A 206 10.54 1.03 -4.44
CA SER A 206 9.67 0.39 -5.41
C SER A 206 9.95 -1.11 -5.43
N TYR A 207 8.90 -1.93 -5.42
CA TYR A 207 9.07 -3.39 -5.51
C TYR A 207 9.76 -3.79 -6.81
N ARG A 208 9.53 -3.03 -7.89
CA ARG A 208 10.18 -3.18 -9.20
C ARG A 208 10.44 -1.83 -9.82
N CYS A 209 11.54 -1.71 -10.58
CA CYS A 209 11.92 -0.49 -11.30
C CYS A 209 11.50 -0.50 -12.78
N ASP A 210 10.52 -1.32 -13.18
CA ASP A 210 9.93 -1.36 -14.53
C ASP A 210 8.57 -0.67 -14.55
N HIS A 211 8.56 0.61 -14.22
CA HIS A 211 7.36 1.43 -14.02
C HIS A 211 6.46 1.58 -15.26
N GLY A 212 5.24 2.05 -15.05
CA GLY A 212 4.29 2.39 -16.09
C GLY A 212 3.26 1.30 -16.39
N LYS A 213 3.17 0.26 -15.56
CA LYS A 213 2.09 -0.73 -15.60
C LYS A 213 1.12 -0.48 -14.47
N VAL A 214 -0.16 -0.71 -14.72
CA VAL A 214 -1.17 -0.71 -13.65
C VAL A 214 -0.96 -1.93 -12.77
N ARG A 215 -0.63 -1.73 -11.49
CA ARG A 215 -0.39 -2.77 -10.49
C ARG A 215 -1.03 -2.42 -9.18
N HIS A 216 -1.97 -3.23 -8.72
CA HIS A 216 -2.67 -2.96 -7.46
C HIS A 216 -3.06 -4.23 -6.71
N SER A 217 -3.52 -4.06 -5.48
CA SER A 217 -4.02 -5.13 -4.59
C SER A 217 -3.04 -6.28 -4.40
N ALA A 218 -1.75 -5.94 -4.26
CA ALA A 218 -0.68 -6.91 -4.12
C ALA A 218 -0.71 -7.59 -2.75
N LYS A 219 -0.55 -8.92 -2.72
CA LYS A 219 -0.46 -9.72 -1.49
C LYS A 219 0.59 -10.81 -1.61
N GLN A 220 1.20 -11.18 -0.48
CA GLN A 220 2.14 -12.30 -0.42
C GLN A 220 1.39 -13.62 -0.24
N SER A 221 1.61 -14.55 -1.16
CA SER A 221 1.05 -15.91 -1.11
C SER A 221 1.79 -16.83 -0.12
N GLY A 222 1.24 -18.00 0.12
CA GLY A 222 1.86 -19.07 0.90
C GLY A 222 3.21 -19.55 0.35
N SER A 223 3.44 -19.45 -0.97
CA SER A 223 4.75 -19.74 -1.59
C SER A 223 5.80 -18.62 -1.37
N GLY A 224 5.37 -17.42 -0.99
CA GLY A 224 6.22 -16.22 -0.89
C GLY A 224 6.14 -15.33 -2.12
N ASP A 225 5.46 -15.74 -3.18
CA ASP A 225 5.22 -14.92 -4.36
C ASP A 225 4.35 -13.70 -4.01
N ILE A 226 4.57 -12.58 -4.67
CA ILE A 226 3.65 -11.45 -4.61
C ILE A 226 2.65 -11.59 -5.76
N ILE A 227 1.39 -11.82 -5.40
CA ILE A 227 0.26 -11.88 -6.32
C ILE A 227 -0.38 -10.51 -6.39
N LEU A 228 -0.72 -10.05 -7.57
CA LEU A 228 -1.30 -8.72 -7.80
C LEU A 228 -2.28 -8.74 -8.98
N VAL A 229 -3.07 -7.69 -9.09
CA VAL A 229 -3.82 -7.39 -10.30
C VAL A 229 -2.97 -6.49 -11.19
N SER A 230 -2.84 -6.86 -12.46
CA SER A 230 -2.21 -6.04 -13.49
C SER A 230 -3.09 -6.05 -14.74
N ASP A 231 -3.49 -4.85 -15.16
CA ASP A 231 -4.35 -4.66 -16.34
C ASP A 231 -5.63 -5.54 -16.31
N GLY A 232 -6.24 -5.67 -15.11
CA GLY A 232 -7.46 -6.45 -14.86
C GLY A 232 -7.25 -7.95 -14.67
N GLY A 233 -6.10 -8.51 -15.07
CA GLY A 233 -5.72 -9.91 -14.89
C GLY A 233 -4.86 -10.15 -13.64
N LEU A 234 -4.59 -11.42 -13.35
CA LEU A 234 -3.69 -11.79 -12.26
C LEU A 234 -2.25 -11.90 -12.76
N ALA A 235 -1.32 -11.40 -11.96
CA ALA A 235 0.09 -11.51 -12.19
C ALA A 235 0.85 -11.83 -10.89
N ARG A 236 2.11 -12.25 -11.00
CA ARG A 236 2.95 -12.50 -9.84
C ARG A 236 4.39 -12.06 -10.05
N PHE A 237 5.05 -11.79 -8.93
CA PHE A 237 6.50 -11.76 -8.79
C PHE A 237 6.95 -12.91 -7.90
N THR A 238 7.86 -13.74 -8.36
CA THR A 238 8.47 -14.80 -7.52
C THR A 238 9.54 -14.24 -6.57
N SER A 239 10.03 -13.05 -6.84
CA SER A 239 10.89 -12.23 -5.96
C SER A 239 10.95 -10.81 -6.49
N ALA A 240 11.47 -9.87 -5.70
CA ALA A 240 11.73 -8.50 -6.15
C ALA A 240 12.70 -8.41 -7.33
N ARG A 241 13.51 -9.46 -7.56
CA ARG A 241 14.45 -9.56 -8.69
C ARG A 241 13.84 -10.18 -9.94
N ALA A 242 12.73 -10.91 -9.81
CA ALA A 242 12.06 -11.57 -10.93
C ALA A 242 11.26 -10.58 -11.78
N GLN A 243 11.10 -10.92 -13.06
CA GLN A 243 10.14 -10.22 -13.91
C GLN A 243 8.70 -10.56 -13.51
N GLN A 244 7.77 -9.65 -13.82
CA GLN A 244 6.35 -9.91 -13.67
C GLN A 244 5.93 -11.04 -14.62
N LEU A 245 5.30 -12.07 -14.08
CA LEU A 245 4.75 -13.18 -14.83
C LEU A 245 3.23 -13.12 -14.78
N PRO A 246 2.54 -13.23 -15.92
CA PRO A 246 1.09 -13.40 -15.91
C PRO A 246 0.73 -14.74 -15.27
N ILE A 247 -0.39 -14.77 -14.57
CA ILE A 247 -0.99 -16.00 -14.06
C ILE A 247 -2.07 -16.41 -15.05
N SER A 248 -1.97 -17.64 -15.60
CA SER A 248 -2.98 -18.19 -16.52
C SER A 248 -4.25 -18.55 -15.74
N ALA A 249 -5.03 -17.55 -15.41
CA ALA A 249 -6.33 -17.65 -14.74
C ALA A 249 -7.46 -17.55 -15.78
N PRO A 250 -8.68 -18.04 -15.47
CA PRO A 250 -9.84 -17.89 -16.35
C PRO A 250 -10.10 -16.43 -16.74
N ALA A 251 -10.60 -16.23 -17.97
CA ALA A 251 -10.86 -14.89 -18.51
C ALA A 251 -11.88 -14.11 -17.66
N GLY A 252 -11.71 -12.79 -17.57
CA GLY A 252 -12.53 -11.88 -16.78
C GLY A 252 -11.68 -10.87 -16.03
N GLU A 253 -12.30 -10.12 -15.13
CA GLU A 253 -11.62 -9.12 -14.30
C GLU A 253 -11.57 -9.56 -12.84
N TYR A 254 -10.48 -9.26 -12.18
CA TYR A 254 -10.21 -9.61 -10.79
C TYR A 254 -10.12 -8.34 -9.94
N ALA A 255 -10.79 -8.33 -8.78
CA ALA A 255 -10.76 -7.18 -7.88
C ALA A 255 -9.47 -7.10 -7.04
N GLY A 256 -8.72 -8.20 -6.94
CA GLY A 256 -7.59 -8.37 -6.03
C GLY A 256 -8.02 -8.91 -4.65
N ASP A 257 -7.18 -8.67 -3.63
CA ASP A 257 -7.43 -9.15 -2.26
C ASP A 257 -7.67 -10.68 -2.17
N ILE A 258 -6.78 -11.46 -2.81
CA ILE A 258 -6.85 -12.92 -2.84
C ILE A 258 -6.65 -13.49 -1.44
N ALA A 259 -7.50 -14.46 -1.04
CA ALA A 259 -7.35 -15.24 0.18
C ALA A 259 -7.00 -16.69 -0.16
N GLU A 260 -5.77 -17.10 0.17
CA GLU A 260 -5.28 -18.46 -0.08
C GLU A 260 -5.74 -19.40 1.02
N THR A 261 -6.34 -20.53 0.62
CA THR A 261 -6.77 -21.57 1.55
C THR A 261 -5.59 -22.44 1.99
N PRO A 262 -5.70 -23.16 3.13
CA PRO A 262 -4.66 -24.10 3.56
C PRO A 262 -4.37 -25.21 2.53
N GLN A 263 -5.29 -25.49 1.61
CA GLN A 263 -5.15 -26.47 0.54
C GLN A 263 -4.51 -25.89 -0.73
N GLY A 264 -4.21 -24.58 -0.76
CA GLY A 264 -3.58 -23.88 -1.88
C GLY A 264 -4.56 -23.39 -2.96
N SER A 265 -5.87 -23.54 -2.76
CA SER A 265 -6.89 -22.86 -3.57
C SER A 265 -7.02 -21.40 -3.14
N TRP A 266 -7.53 -20.55 -4.03
CA TRP A 266 -7.72 -19.13 -3.77
C TRP A 266 -9.21 -18.78 -3.76
N LEU A 267 -9.66 -18.12 -2.69
CA LEU A 267 -10.91 -17.39 -2.67
C LEU A 267 -10.65 -16.00 -3.20
N LEU A 268 -11.33 -15.62 -4.27
CA LEU A 268 -11.08 -14.37 -4.99
C LEU A 268 -12.38 -13.76 -5.52
N SER A 269 -12.32 -12.48 -5.87
CA SER A 269 -13.42 -11.72 -6.45
C SER A 269 -13.21 -11.59 -7.95
N TRP A 270 -14.17 -12.09 -8.73
CA TRP A 270 -14.11 -12.14 -10.18
C TRP A 270 -15.42 -11.65 -10.82
N ARG A 271 -15.33 -11.07 -12.01
CA ARG A 271 -16.46 -10.75 -12.87
C ARG A 271 -16.14 -11.06 -14.34
N SER A 272 -17.15 -11.36 -15.14
CA SER A 272 -16.98 -11.69 -16.56
C SER A 272 -16.56 -10.48 -17.41
N ASP A 273 -17.06 -9.29 -17.06
CA ASP A 273 -16.90 -8.04 -17.79
C ASP A 273 -17.16 -6.82 -16.88
N ALA A 274 -16.92 -5.62 -17.37
CA ALA A 274 -17.06 -4.38 -16.60
C ALA A 274 -18.50 -4.06 -16.17
N ASP A 275 -19.51 -4.56 -16.86
CA ASP A 275 -20.92 -4.32 -16.54
C ASP A 275 -21.45 -5.27 -15.47
N SER A 276 -20.74 -6.37 -15.24
CA SER A 276 -21.09 -7.39 -14.26
C SER A 276 -20.62 -7.00 -12.84
N LYS A 277 -21.29 -7.59 -11.83
CA LYS A 277 -20.86 -7.46 -10.44
C LYS A 277 -19.80 -8.51 -10.09
N PHE A 278 -18.82 -8.11 -9.26
CA PHE A 278 -17.87 -9.08 -8.71
C PHE A 278 -18.58 -10.12 -7.85
N GLN A 279 -18.20 -11.39 -8.06
CA GLN A 279 -18.69 -12.56 -7.34
C GLN A 279 -17.51 -13.23 -6.63
N LEU A 280 -17.77 -13.95 -5.55
CA LEU A 280 -16.76 -14.75 -4.88
C LEU A 280 -16.65 -16.13 -5.55
N MET A 281 -15.44 -16.48 -5.91
CA MET A 281 -15.08 -17.70 -6.61
C MET A 281 -13.94 -18.41 -5.89
N PHE A 282 -13.97 -19.74 -5.84
CA PHE A 282 -12.78 -20.54 -5.60
C PHE A 282 -12.08 -20.85 -6.90
N TRP A 283 -10.77 -20.81 -6.86
CA TRP A 283 -9.90 -21.19 -7.97
C TRP A 283 -8.63 -21.85 -7.47
N THR A 284 -8.29 -23.00 -8.03
CA THR A 284 -7.00 -23.64 -7.81
C THR A 284 -6.05 -23.19 -8.92
N PRO A 285 -4.89 -22.56 -8.61
CA PRO A 285 -3.93 -22.11 -9.61
C PRO A 285 -3.61 -23.20 -10.64
N GLY A 286 -3.81 -22.87 -11.92
CA GLY A 286 -3.66 -23.82 -13.03
C GLY A 286 -4.92 -24.57 -13.44
N ALA A 287 -6.00 -24.49 -12.68
CA ALA A 287 -7.28 -25.05 -13.10
C ALA A 287 -7.92 -24.20 -14.22
N ALA A 288 -8.66 -24.87 -15.13
CA ALA A 288 -9.31 -24.23 -16.26
C ALA A 288 -10.54 -23.40 -15.86
N ASN A 289 -11.17 -23.71 -14.73
CA ASN A 289 -12.46 -23.14 -14.33
C ASN A 289 -12.42 -22.53 -12.94
N LEU A 290 -13.26 -21.50 -12.75
CA LEU A 290 -13.63 -20.95 -11.45
C LEU A 290 -14.83 -21.72 -10.91
N HIS A 291 -14.88 -21.89 -9.59
CA HIS A 291 -16.02 -22.49 -8.89
C HIS A 291 -16.76 -21.40 -8.10
N PRO A 292 -18.04 -21.11 -8.43
CA PRO A 292 -18.81 -20.10 -7.72
C PRO A 292 -18.99 -20.45 -6.24
N VAL A 293 -18.76 -19.48 -5.36
CA VAL A 293 -18.98 -19.57 -3.91
C VAL A 293 -20.20 -18.76 -3.52
N LEU A 294 -20.21 -17.50 -3.94
CA LEU A 294 -21.29 -16.56 -3.61
C LEU A 294 -21.44 -15.53 -4.73
N ALA A 295 -22.69 -15.30 -5.14
CA ALA A 295 -23.04 -14.33 -6.16
C ALA A 295 -24.20 -13.45 -5.71
N ASN A 296 -24.21 -12.20 -6.14
CA ASN A 296 -25.31 -11.26 -5.94
C ASN A 296 -25.45 -10.35 -7.16
N ALA A 297 -26.63 -10.33 -7.78
CA ALA A 297 -26.86 -9.56 -9.01
C ALA A 297 -26.80 -8.02 -8.80
N GLY A 298 -27.02 -7.55 -7.56
CA GLY A 298 -27.06 -6.11 -7.23
C GLY A 298 -25.81 -5.58 -6.52
N LEU A 299 -24.94 -6.45 -6.02
CA LEU A 299 -23.81 -6.08 -5.18
C LEU A 299 -22.50 -6.70 -5.69
N ASN A 300 -21.44 -5.92 -5.63
CA ASN A 300 -20.08 -6.44 -5.75
C ASN A 300 -19.69 -7.15 -4.44
N LEU A 301 -19.19 -8.36 -4.53
CA LEU A 301 -18.67 -9.15 -3.43
C LEU A 301 -17.14 -9.19 -3.56
N ILE A 302 -16.45 -8.51 -2.65
CA ILE A 302 -15.03 -8.20 -2.77
C ILE A 302 -14.31 -8.34 -1.43
N GLN A 303 -12.98 -8.25 -1.46
CA GLN A 303 -12.12 -8.30 -0.27
C GLN A 303 -12.34 -9.56 0.58
N PRO A 304 -12.27 -10.76 0.00
CA PRO A 304 -12.38 -11.99 0.76
C PRO A 304 -11.22 -12.14 1.73
N VAL A 305 -11.49 -12.56 2.97
CA VAL A 305 -10.49 -12.84 4.00
C VAL A 305 -10.89 -14.10 4.76
N LEU A 306 -10.01 -15.10 4.83
CA LEU A 306 -10.26 -16.31 5.58
C LEU A 306 -10.16 -16.08 7.09
N LEU A 307 -11.04 -16.70 7.87
CA LEU A 307 -11.01 -16.73 9.32
C LEU A 307 -10.08 -17.86 9.80
N VAL A 308 -8.79 -17.69 9.55
CA VAL A 308 -7.76 -18.67 9.92
C VAL A 308 -6.59 -18.00 10.64
N GLN A 309 -5.96 -18.75 11.53
CA GLN A 309 -4.69 -18.35 12.12
C GLN A 309 -3.60 -18.33 11.05
N ARG A 310 -2.70 -17.36 11.11
CA ARG A 310 -1.57 -17.22 10.20
C ARG A 310 -0.28 -16.90 10.95
N PRO A 311 0.89 -17.24 10.40
CA PRO A 311 2.18 -16.90 11.03
C PRO A 311 2.32 -15.40 11.25
N ILE A 312 2.89 -15.03 12.40
CA ILE A 312 3.27 -13.64 12.67
C ILE A 312 4.48 -13.30 11.79
N PRO A 313 4.45 -12.19 11.03
CA PRO A 313 5.60 -11.73 10.28
C PRO A 313 6.83 -11.50 11.15
N ASN A 314 8.02 -11.59 10.57
CA ASN A 314 9.25 -11.27 11.27
C ASN A 314 9.23 -9.78 11.68
N ARG A 315 9.88 -9.50 12.81
CA ARG A 315 10.16 -8.12 13.18
C ARG A 315 11.47 -7.68 12.52
N HIS A 316 11.45 -6.54 11.87
CA HIS A 316 12.67 -5.86 11.43
C HIS A 316 13.12 -4.90 12.54
N PRO A 317 14.28 -5.12 13.18
CA PRO A 317 14.82 -4.16 14.13
C PRO A 317 15.12 -2.84 13.43
N SER A 318 14.75 -1.73 14.05
CA SER A 318 15.10 -0.41 13.51
C SER A 318 16.62 -0.21 13.51
N GLY A 319 17.17 0.15 12.35
CA GLY A 319 18.58 0.54 12.18
C GLY A 319 18.79 2.06 12.20
N LEU A 320 17.79 2.81 12.66
CA LEU A 320 17.87 4.28 12.71
C LEU A 320 18.81 4.74 13.83
N HIS A 321 19.67 5.70 13.51
CA HIS A 321 20.52 6.37 14.47
C HIS A 321 19.84 7.61 15.05
N ASP A 322 20.26 8.07 16.22
CA ASP A 322 19.76 9.32 16.79
C ASP A 322 20.48 10.55 16.20
N TRP A 323 20.41 10.68 14.87
CA TRP A 323 20.94 11.81 14.12
C TRP A 323 19.80 12.66 13.54
N PRO A 324 19.99 13.98 13.43
CA PRO A 324 18.93 14.88 13.00
C PRO A 324 18.58 14.74 11.52
N ASN A 325 19.51 14.25 10.69
CA ASN A 325 19.37 14.09 9.25
C ASN A 325 19.62 12.63 8.85
N ALA A 326 19.45 12.33 7.58
CA ALA A 326 19.76 11.05 6.99
C ALA A 326 20.98 11.16 6.06
N ASN A 327 21.67 10.04 5.81
CA ASN A 327 22.79 9.97 4.90
C ASN A 327 22.49 9.01 3.74
N LEU A 328 22.77 9.47 2.52
CA LEU A 328 22.61 8.72 1.29
C LEU A 328 23.97 8.51 0.63
N LEU A 329 24.39 7.26 0.51
CA LEU A 329 25.55 6.85 -0.26
C LEU A 329 25.07 6.19 -1.57
N CYS A 330 25.47 6.73 -2.72
CA CYS A 330 25.35 6.04 -3.99
C CYS A 330 26.70 5.40 -4.33
N LEU A 331 26.71 4.10 -4.59
CA LEU A 331 27.95 3.38 -4.91
C LEU A 331 28.47 3.71 -6.30
N ASN A 332 27.56 3.77 -7.31
CA ASN A 332 27.95 4.06 -8.69
C ASN A 332 26.73 4.49 -9.52
N ALA A 333 26.56 5.80 -9.78
CA ALA A 333 25.45 6.35 -10.55
C ALA A 333 25.41 5.86 -12.01
N TYR A 334 26.55 5.35 -12.55
CA TYR A 334 26.60 4.73 -13.88
C TYR A 334 25.95 3.36 -13.92
N THR A 335 25.78 2.69 -12.78
CA THR A 335 24.98 1.45 -12.67
C THR A 335 23.52 1.81 -12.82
N SER A 336 23.01 1.78 -14.05
CA SER A 336 21.70 2.25 -14.43
C SER A 336 21.17 1.49 -15.65
N LYS A 337 19.83 1.40 -15.78
CA LYS A 337 19.19 0.91 -17.01
C LYS A 337 19.42 1.85 -18.20
N GLN A 338 19.60 3.14 -17.95
CA GLN A 338 20.03 4.10 -18.95
C GLN A 338 21.56 4.11 -19.04
N SER A 339 22.08 3.99 -20.26
CA SER A 339 23.52 4.07 -20.49
C SER A 339 24.01 5.51 -20.43
N PHE A 340 25.07 5.73 -19.65
CA PHE A 340 25.81 7.00 -19.60
C PHE A 340 27.26 6.77 -20.06
N ALA A 341 27.82 7.76 -20.78
CA ALA A 341 29.24 7.73 -21.09
C ALA A 341 30.06 7.87 -19.79
N ALA A 342 31.16 7.12 -19.67
CA ALA A 342 32.05 7.21 -18.52
C ALA A 342 32.49 8.69 -18.31
N GLY A 343 32.44 9.15 -17.07
CA GLY A 343 32.77 10.53 -16.71
C GLY A 343 31.79 11.62 -17.18
N SER A 344 30.63 11.24 -17.74
CA SER A 344 29.62 12.23 -18.15
C SER A 344 28.84 12.81 -16.97
N ILE A 345 28.61 12.03 -15.90
CA ILE A 345 27.93 12.49 -14.69
C ILE A 345 28.95 13.23 -13.83
N ARG A 346 28.67 14.49 -13.46
CA ARG A 346 29.59 15.35 -12.70
C ARG A 346 29.01 15.84 -11.39
N SER A 347 27.71 15.96 -11.30
CA SER A 347 27.06 16.36 -10.05
C SER A 347 25.67 15.75 -9.92
N VAL A 348 25.23 15.69 -8.67
CA VAL A 348 23.87 15.31 -8.28
C VAL A 348 23.18 16.49 -7.64
N ARG A 349 21.92 16.74 -8.00
CA ARG A 349 21.00 17.66 -7.32
C ARG A 349 19.94 16.89 -6.59
N LEU A 350 19.52 17.42 -5.45
CA LEU A 350 18.35 16.94 -4.74
C LEU A 350 17.30 18.04 -4.65
N TYR A 351 16.08 17.64 -4.91
CA TYR A 351 14.89 18.46 -4.76
C TYR A 351 13.95 17.84 -3.72
N THR A 352 13.20 18.71 -3.05
CA THR A 352 11.98 18.32 -2.33
C THR A 352 10.79 19.01 -2.96
N ARG A 353 9.58 18.62 -2.53
CA ARG A 353 8.36 19.37 -2.81
C ARG A 353 7.83 19.97 -1.52
N ASP A 354 7.34 21.20 -1.61
CA ASP A 354 6.59 21.84 -0.54
C ASP A 354 5.12 21.39 -0.54
N ASP A 355 4.35 21.91 0.41
CA ASP A 355 2.92 21.58 0.57
C ASP A 355 2.06 22.03 -0.64
N THR A 356 2.57 22.94 -1.49
CA THR A 356 1.92 23.37 -2.74
C THR A 356 2.27 22.47 -3.92
N GLY A 357 3.20 21.53 -3.72
CA GLY A 357 3.72 20.65 -4.76
C GLY A 357 4.82 21.28 -5.61
N GLU A 358 5.32 22.49 -5.29
CA GLU A 358 6.43 23.11 -6.00
C GLU A 358 7.77 22.46 -5.63
N ALA A 359 8.60 22.26 -6.66
CA ALA A 359 9.94 21.70 -6.48
C ALA A 359 10.90 22.75 -5.90
N ARG A 360 11.52 22.44 -4.76
CA ARG A 360 12.54 23.27 -4.11
C ARG A 360 13.89 22.57 -4.13
N LEU A 361 14.91 23.22 -4.66
CA LEU A 361 16.28 22.72 -4.63
C LEU A 361 16.81 22.67 -3.19
N LEU A 362 17.31 21.52 -2.77
CA LEU A 362 17.97 21.32 -1.46
C LEU A 362 19.47 21.55 -1.54
N GLY A 363 20.12 21.10 -2.61
CA GLY A 363 21.56 21.26 -2.81
C GLY A 363 22.07 20.58 -4.06
N THR A 364 23.37 20.78 -4.31
CA THR A 364 24.13 20.12 -5.38
C THR A 364 25.44 19.61 -4.79
N ALA A 365 25.80 18.36 -5.09
CA ALA A 365 27.06 17.73 -4.67
C ALA A 365 27.82 17.17 -5.87
N PRO A 366 29.17 17.05 -5.81
CA PRO A 366 29.93 16.39 -6.84
C PRO A 366 29.64 14.89 -6.90
N VAL A 367 29.75 14.32 -8.08
CA VAL A 367 29.81 12.88 -8.32
C VAL A 367 31.22 12.53 -8.72
N GLU A 368 31.77 11.51 -8.09
CA GLU A 368 33.15 11.06 -8.35
C GLU A 368 33.26 10.34 -9.71
N GLU A 369 34.51 10.11 -10.16
CA GLU A 369 34.77 9.50 -11.46
C GLU A 369 34.17 8.07 -11.59
N ASP A 370 34.10 7.34 -10.47
CA ASP A 370 33.44 6.03 -10.40
C ASP A 370 31.91 6.10 -10.31
N GLY A 371 31.35 7.30 -10.31
CA GLY A 371 29.92 7.53 -10.19
C GLY A 371 29.42 7.56 -8.73
N SER A 372 30.31 7.44 -7.75
CA SER A 372 29.90 7.48 -6.33
C SER A 372 29.69 8.89 -5.84
N PHE A 373 28.75 9.04 -4.88
CA PHE A 373 28.55 10.26 -4.10
C PHE A 373 28.03 9.94 -2.72
N PHE A 374 28.35 10.79 -1.73
CA PHE A 374 27.91 10.65 -0.35
C PHE A 374 27.37 11.98 0.15
N VAL A 375 26.09 12.02 0.50
CA VAL A 375 25.36 13.23 0.83
C VAL A 375 24.55 13.07 2.10
N GLN A 376 24.47 14.14 2.89
CA GLN A 376 23.51 14.26 3.97
C GLN A 376 22.26 14.97 3.45
N VAL A 377 21.11 14.39 3.74
CA VAL A 377 19.82 14.86 3.25
C VAL A 377 18.85 15.13 4.40
N THR A 378 17.89 15.99 4.13
CA THR A 378 16.75 16.17 5.01
C THR A 378 15.90 14.91 5.07
N ASN A 379 15.12 14.76 6.12
CA ASN A 379 14.29 13.57 6.38
C ASN A 379 12.81 13.91 6.34
N GLU A 380 11.99 12.85 6.26
CA GLU A 380 10.52 12.92 6.41
C GLU A 380 9.83 13.85 5.41
N GLN A 381 10.40 13.95 4.22
CA GLN A 381 9.84 14.71 3.10
C GLN A 381 10.21 14.04 1.76
N PRO A 382 9.43 14.28 0.69
CA PRO A 382 9.72 13.69 -0.62
C PRO A 382 11.02 14.23 -1.19
N LEU A 383 11.90 13.35 -1.65
CA LEU A 383 13.18 13.66 -2.27
C LEU A 383 13.18 13.18 -3.72
N GLN A 384 13.74 13.98 -4.62
CA GLN A 384 13.93 13.65 -6.03
C GLN A 384 15.37 13.92 -6.45
N VAL A 385 15.98 12.95 -7.14
CA VAL A 385 17.37 13.02 -7.61
C VAL A 385 17.43 13.48 -9.06
N GLU A 386 18.42 14.32 -9.37
CA GLU A 386 18.75 14.74 -10.72
C GLU A 386 20.28 14.62 -10.94
N LEU A 387 20.70 13.97 -12.03
CA LEU A 387 22.10 13.83 -12.44
C LEU A 387 22.43 14.85 -13.51
N LEU A 388 23.61 15.47 -13.41
CA LEU A 388 24.04 16.57 -14.26
C LEU A 388 25.41 16.31 -14.90
N ASP A 389 25.58 16.86 -16.11
CA ASP A 389 26.90 16.92 -16.79
C ASP A 389 27.77 18.08 -16.27
N ALA A 390 28.96 18.24 -16.88
CA ALA A 390 29.92 19.29 -16.55
C ALA A 390 29.40 20.70 -16.86
N ALA A 391 28.45 20.86 -17.76
CA ALA A 391 27.82 22.12 -18.08
C ALA A 391 26.58 22.42 -17.22
N GLY A 392 26.27 21.53 -16.25
CA GLY A 392 25.10 21.63 -15.39
C GLY A 392 23.79 21.27 -16.08
N ARG A 393 23.84 20.64 -17.26
CA ARG A 393 22.65 20.15 -17.97
C ARG A 393 22.18 18.82 -17.37
N THR A 394 20.87 18.67 -17.28
CA THR A 394 20.25 17.45 -16.78
C THR A 394 20.50 16.27 -17.73
N LEU A 395 21.16 15.24 -17.22
CA LEU A 395 21.30 13.95 -17.92
C LEU A 395 20.13 13.03 -17.59
N LYS A 396 19.66 13.07 -16.34
CA LYS A 396 18.53 12.29 -15.86
C LYS A 396 17.92 12.94 -14.64
N ARG A 397 16.59 12.93 -14.57
CA ARG A 397 15.82 13.23 -13.36
C ARG A 397 14.94 12.02 -13.04
N GLU A 398 14.91 11.64 -11.76
CA GLU A 398 14.01 10.59 -11.31
C GLU A 398 12.56 11.03 -11.47
N ALA A 399 11.69 10.16 -11.98
CA ALA A 399 10.26 10.45 -12.10
C ALA A 399 9.56 10.37 -10.74
N GLY A 400 9.97 9.42 -9.89
CA GLY A 400 9.38 9.19 -8.58
C GLY A 400 10.07 9.96 -7.46
N TYR A 401 9.43 9.89 -6.31
CA TYR A 401 9.96 10.42 -5.04
C TYR A 401 10.29 9.25 -4.11
N PHE A 402 11.34 9.43 -3.31
CA PHE A 402 11.63 8.61 -2.16
C PHE A 402 11.73 9.52 -0.93
N TRP A 403 11.81 8.94 0.23
CA TRP A 403 12.04 9.67 1.47
C TRP A 403 12.99 8.88 2.35
N MET A 404 13.53 9.54 3.34
CA MET A 404 14.39 8.91 4.33
C MET A 404 13.90 9.30 5.72
N ARG A 405 14.07 8.39 6.66
CA ARG A 405 13.79 8.66 8.07
C ARG A 405 14.95 9.40 8.72
N ARG A 406 14.63 10.11 9.79
CA ARG A 406 15.65 10.69 10.67
C ARG A 406 16.64 9.59 11.11
N GLY A 407 17.94 9.83 10.96
CA GLY A 407 19.00 8.89 11.32
C GLY A 407 19.19 7.70 10.37
N GLU A 408 18.47 7.64 9.26
CA GLU A 408 18.61 6.57 8.27
C GLU A 408 19.94 6.69 7.51
N GLN A 409 20.60 5.52 7.34
CA GLN A 409 21.79 5.37 6.51
C GLN A 409 21.39 4.50 5.31
N ARG A 410 21.24 5.12 4.15
CA ARG A 410 20.84 4.40 2.94
C ARG A 410 22.00 4.27 1.97
N VAL A 411 22.15 3.05 1.42
CA VAL A 411 23.08 2.77 0.34
C VAL A 411 22.29 2.40 -0.91
N CYS A 412 22.50 3.17 -1.98
CA CYS A 412 21.97 2.86 -3.31
C CYS A 412 23.07 2.24 -4.16
N VAL A 413 22.80 1.11 -4.82
CA VAL A 413 23.74 0.44 -5.73
C VAL A 413 24.05 1.33 -6.92
N GLY A 414 23.03 2.02 -7.45
CA GLY A 414 23.14 2.91 -8.59
C GLY A 414 21.86 3.70 -8.81
N CYS A 415 21.78 4.37 -9.95
CA CYS A 415 20.63 5.15 -10.33
C CYS A 415 19.69 4.32 -11.23
N HIS A 416 18.56 3.86 -10.68
CA HIS A 416 17.65 2.89 -11.36
C HIS A 416 18.31 1.59 -11.80
N ALA A 417 19.25 1.10 -11.01
CA ALA A 417 19.89 -0.18 -11.30
C ALA A 417 18.90 -1.35 -11.26
N GLY A 418 17.88 -1.25 -10.40
CA GLY A 418 16.97 -2.34 -10.12
C GLY A 418 17.51 -3.32 -9.09
N PRO A 419 16.65 -4.11 -8.44
CA PRO A 419 17.04 -5.03 -7.39
C PRO A 419 17.84 -6.25 -7.92
N GLU A 420 17.86 -6.46 -9.23
CA GLU A 420 18.61 -7.50 -9.91
C GLU A 420 20.12 -7.20 -10.06
N THR A 421 20.54 -5.96 -9.81
CA THR A 421 21.93 -5.52 -9.96
C THR A 421 22.68 -5.62 -8.63
N ALA A 422 23.81 -6.32 -8.64
CA ALA A 422 24.72 -6.34 -7.50
C ALA A 422 25.75 -5.19 -7.60
N PRO A 423 26.17 -4.60 -6.47
CA PRO A 423 27.23 -3.61 -6.50
C PRO A 423 28.58 -4.25 -6.87
N GLU A 424 29.47 -3.46 -7.46
CA GLU A 424 30.84 -3.86 -7.63
C GLU A 424 31.53 -4.03 -6.26
N ASN A 425 32.45 -5.00 -6.16
CA ASN A 425 33.22 -5.23 -4.94
C ASN A 425 34.40 -4.23 -4.86
N ALA A 426 34.07 -2.94 -4.73
CA ALA A 426 35.04 -1.84 -4.64
C ALA A 426 34.62 -0.85 -3.55
N VAL A 427 35.62 -0.18 -2.94
CA VAL A 427 35.34 0.93 -2.04
C VAL A 427 35.02 2.16 -2.88
N PRO A 428 33.86 2.82 -2.69
CA PRO A 428 33.50 4.01 -3.46
C PRO A 428 34.52 5.15 -3.28
N MET A 429 34.89 5.81 -4.38
CA MET A 429 35.87 6.90 -4.37
C MET A 429 35.45 8.05 -3.43
N THR A 430 34.14 8.31 -3.35
CA THR A 430 33.62 9.34 -2.44
C THR A 430 34.03 9.08 -0.98
N LEU A 431 34.03 7.80 -0.52
CA LEU A 431 34.44 7.43 0.84
C LEU A 431 35.97 7.41 1.02
N LEU A 432 36.73 7.17 -0.06
CA LEU A 432 38.20 7.29 -0.03
C LEU A 432 38.64 8.73 0.12
N LYS A 433 37.88 9.69 -0.42
CA LYS A 433 38.15 11.12 -0.33
C LYS A 433 37.69 11.75 0.98
N SER A 434 36.48 11.39 1.43
CA SER A 434 35.89 11.91 2.67
C SER A 434 34.83 10.96 3.23
N THR A 435 34.88 10.75 4.55
CA THR A 435 33.82 10.05 5.30
C THR A 435 32.74 11.03 5.79
N THR A 436 32.88 12.32 5.52
CA THR A 436 31.87 13.34 5.84
C THR A 436 31.00 13.56 4.61
N PRO A 437 29.67 13.35 4.71
CA PRO A 437 28.77 13.57 3.59
C PRO A 437 28.68 15.05 3.23
N ALA A 438 28.50 15.36 1.94
CA ALA A 438 28.20 16.72 1.51
C ALA A 438 26.80 17.14 1.99
N ASP A 439 26.70 18.32 2.60
CA ASP A 439 25.42 18.82 3.13
C ASP A 439 24.47 19.25 2.01
N MET A 440 23.35 18.51 1.89
CA MET A 440 22.24 18.79 0.99
C MET A 440 20.91 18.91 1.76
N THR A 441 20.96 19.41 3.00
CA THR A 441 19.77 19.61 3.84
C THR A 441 19.00 20.90 3.52
N GLY A 442 19.53 21.74 2.64
CA GLY A 442 18.98 23.06 2.31
C GLY A 442 19.25 24.16 3.35
N LYS A 443 19.97 23.85 4.45
CA LYS A 443 20.25 24.81 5.52
C LYS A 443 21.36 25.81 5.14
N THR A 444 22.31 25.41 4.32
CA THR A 444 23.40 26.22 3.84
C THR A 444 22.97 27.36 2.92
N ALA A 445 21.88 27.21 2.17
CA ALA A 445 21.34 28.26 1.30
C ALA A 445 20.63 29.37 2.07
N GLN A 446 20.07 29.09 3.25
CA GLN A 446 19.39 30.08 4.08
C GLN A 446 20.34 30.95 4.90
N SER A 447 21.53 30.44 5.27
CA SER A 447 22.54 31.24 6.00
C SER A 447 23.24 32.26 5.11
N ALA A 448 23.29 32.08 3.79
CA ALA A 448 23.84 33.05 2.84
C ALA A 448 22.86 34.18 2.46
N ALA A 449 21.53 33.96 2.63
CA ALA A 449 20.52 34.98 2.32
C ALA A 449 20.10 35.84 3.52
N GLY A 450 20.56 35.53 4.73
CA GLY A 450 20.24 36.24 5.98
C GLY A 450 21.32 37.20 6.49
N GLY A 451 22.36 37.43 5.72
CA GLY A 451 23.47 38.31 6.09
C GLY A 451 23.56 39.55 5.19
N HIS A 452 22.58 40.45 5.32
CA HIS A 452 22.71 41.85 4.92
C HIS A 452 21.94 42.74 5.88
#